data_d26abc74f6e15057f0de32ca64d0fd6c
#
_entry.id   d26abc74f6e15057f0de32ca64d0fd6c
#
_cell.length_a   1.000
_cell.length_b   1.000
_cell.length_c   1.000
_cell.angle_alpha   90.00
_cell.angle_beta   90.00
_cell.angle_gamma   90.00
#
_symmetry.space_group_name_H-M   'P 1'
#
loop_
_entity.id
_entity.type
_entity.pdbx_description
1 polymer ?
#
loop_
_entity_poly.entity_id
_entity_poly.type
_entity_poly.pdbx_seq_one_letter_code
_entity_poly.pdbx_strand_id
1 'polypeptide(L)'
;MIKRIISLLIITLLCSVALVGCNDDGTPDGMFSVTVAGEPFTLFVPDGWTDNRDSGISSAYYGLNVIATARAYAPEDANATLSSYVDAYIEELKAAHENFSFTRKDAALGKDTPAVRLEYDLSRKAIDGVGNDTDSKLKTIQYISMHSGDAIVLSFYCESSAFEEYAEAFEQIRREFRFGERTAVNDVETDKKTPEGMKLASEDGIEYRFYIPNSWNTALGDGATTAFFAESGRPNVSVSSYSLPAEITDAKTYFEACESDYKEKLQGYELLSSEERRVHDRDAISYTYKTVYGSTEIRIMQTVFVYNGSAYSITYTALADRFDAHIDDVVRMLDEFRFR
;
A
#
# COMPACT_ATOMS: atom_id res chain seq x y z
N MET A 1 -48.96 -5.66 44.64
CA MET A 1 -47.56 -6.11 44.82
C MET A 1 -46.88 -6.40 43.48
N ILE A 2 -47.53 -6.99 42.47
CA ILE A 2 -46.94 -7.34 41.17
C ILE A 2 -46.50 -6.13 40.33
N LYS A 3 -47.20 -4.98 40.38
CA LYS A 3 -46.83 -3.77 39.63
C LYS A 3 -45.52 -3.05 40.09
N ARG A 4 -45.09 -3.28 41.33
CA ARG A 4 -43.84 -2.71 41.88
C ARG A 4 -42.60 -3.58 41.53
N ILE A 5 -42.80 -4.86 41.28
CA ILE A 5 -41.72 -5.79 40.89
C ILE A 5 -41.34 -5.59 39.42
N ILE A 6 -42.33 -5.31 38.54
CA ILE A 6 -42.07 -5.03 37.11
C ILE A 6 -41.33 -3.72 36.91
N SER A 7 -41.60 -2.68 37.75
CA SER A 7 -40.90 -1.41 37.68
C SER A 7 -39.43 -1.51 38.13
N LEU A 8 -39.09 -2.43 39.04
CA LEU A 8 -37.71 -2.65 39.47
C LEU A 8 -36.91 -3.47 38.46
N LEU A 9 -37.56 -4.36 37.70
CA LEU A 9 -36.92 -5.18 36.67
C LEU A 9 -36.60 -4.38 35.40
N ILE A 10 -37.39 -3.34 35.10
CA ILE A 10 -37.12 -2.44 33.96
C ILE A 10 -35.99 -1.47 34.27
N ILE A 11 -35.81 -1.05 35.52
CA ILE A 11 -34.72 -0.18 35.94
C ILE A 11 -33.39 -0.92 36.00
N THR A 12 -33.34 -2.19 36.31
CA THR A 12 -32.15 -3.01 36.28
C THR A 12 -31.75 -3.43 34.85
N LEU A 13 -32.69 -3.48 33.90
CA LEU A 13 -32.40 -3.76 32.51
C LEU A 13 -31.89 -2.53 31.71
N LEU A 14 -32.24 -1.33 32.18
CA LEU A 14 -31.77 -0.08 31.59
C LEU A 14 -30.38 0.37 32.13
N CYS A 15 -29.92 -0.19 33.24
CA CYS A 15 -28.56 0.08 33.76
C CYS A 15 -27.50 -0.91 33.26
N SER A 16 -27.87 -1.96 32.52
CA SER A 16 -26.93 -2.95 31.98
C SER A 16 -26.51 -2.67 30.52
N VAL A 17 -26.94 -1.55 29.92
CA VAL A 17 -26.55 -1.13 28.57
C VAL A 17 -25.51 0.01 28.58
N ALA A 18 -25.03 0.44 29.73
CA ALA A 18 -24.07 1.53 29.86
C ALA A 18 -22.71 1.10 30.42
N LEU A 19 -22.31 -0.13 30.16
CA LEU A 19 -20.93 -0.60 30.35
C LEU A 19 -20.48 -1.38 29.10
N VAL A 20 -20.64 -0.78 27.93
CA VAL A 20 -19.76 -1.08 26.80
C VAL A 20 -18.47 -0.38 27.15
N GLY A 21 -17.49 -1.19 27.56
CA GLY A 21 -16.22 -0.70 28.05
C GLY A 21 -15.55 0.22 27.04
N CYS A 22 -15.05 1.35 27.53
CA CYS A 22 -13.90 1.98 26.91
C CYS A 22 -12.85 0.89 26.75
N ASN A 23 -12.42 0.59 25.52
CA ASN A 23 -11.20 -0.16 25.31
C ASN A 23 -10.10 0.71 25.92
N ASP A 24 -9.43 0.18 26.96
CA ASP A 24 -8.39 0.89 27.72
C ASP A 24 -7.14 1.21 26.85
N ASP A 25 -7.12 0.74 25.60
CA ASP A 25 -6.04 0.96 24.62
C ASP A 25 -6.18 2.26 23.81
N GLY A 26 -7.27 3.02 24.04
CA GLY A 26 -7.53 4.26 23.36
C GLY A 26 -8.02 4.15 21.91
N THR A 27 -8.34 2.96 21.43
CA THR A 27 -8.95 2.77 20.09
C THR A 27 -10.35 3.41 20.03
N PRO A 28 -10.68 4.19 18.99
CA PRO A 28 -12.01 4.77 18.84
C PRO A 28 -13.08 3.68 18.68
N ASP A 29 -14.29 3.94 19.22
CA ASP A 29 -15.41 3.01 19.13
C ASP A 29 -15.74 2.68 17.64
N GLY A 30 -15.89 1.38 17.34
CA GLY A 30 -16.22 0.90 15.99
C GLY A 30 -15.07 1.06 14.98
N MET A 31 -13.83 1.15 15.46
CA MET A 31 -12.63 1.24 14.61
C MET A 31 -11.53 0.29 15.10
N PHE A 32 -10.56 0.02 14.25
CA PHE A 32 -9.33 -0.69 14.60
C PHE A 32 -8.12 -0.05 13.93
N SER A 33 -6.92 -0.31 14.49
CA SER A 33 -5.67 0.25 13.94
C SER A 33 -5.11 -0.61 12.82
N VAL A 34 -4.69 0.04 11.74
CA VAL A 34 -3.97 -0.55 10.60
C VAL A 34 -2.60 0.08 10.39
N THR A 35 -1.97 0.54 11.47
CA THR A 35 -0.65 1.17 11.44
C THR A 35 0.45 0.12 11.38
N VAL A 36 1.39 0.31 10.47
CA VAL A 36 2.65 -0.46 10.44
C VAL A 36 3.53 -0.03 11.62
N ALA A 37 4.27 -0.98 12.20
CA ALA A 37 5.16 -0.71 13.30
C ALA A 37 6.27 0.29 12.91
N GLY A 38 6.55 1.25 13.79
CA GLY A 38 7.59 2.27 13.56
C GLY A 38 7.07 3.57 12.96
N GLU A 39 5.87 3.61 12.42
CA GLU A 39 5.29 4.85 11.90
C GLU A 39 5.00 5.87 13.02
N PRO A 40 5.23 7.18 12.78
CA PRO A 40 5.01 8.24 13.78
C PRO A 40 3.54 8.67 13.86
N PHE A 41 2.64 7.75 13.62
CA PHE A 41 1.19 7.99 13.68
C PHE A 41 0.41 6.70 13.96
N THR A 42 -0.87 6.83 14.23
CA THR A 42 -1.83 5.71 14.26
C THR A 42 -2.97 6.01 13.28
N LEU A 43 -3.14 5.09 12.32
CA LEU A 43 -4.25 5.07 11.37
C LEU A 43 -5.33 4.14 11.89
N PHE A 44 -6.50 4.68 12.20
CA PHE A 44 -7.70 3.91 12.54
C PHE A 44 -8.65 3.90 11.35
N VAL A 45 -9.26 2.74 11.10
CA VAL A 45 -10.29 2.56 10.07
C VAL A 45 -11.54 1.93 10.68
N PRO A 46 -12.74 2.18 10.14
CA PRO A 46 -13.98 1.60 10.67
C PRO A 46 -13.99 0.07 10.62
N ASP A 47 -14.70 -0.54 11.56
CA ASP A 47 -15.00 -1.95 11.51
C ASP A 47 -15.65 -2.32 10.16
N GLY A 48 -15.29 -3.49 9.62
CA GLY A 48 -15.73 -3.92 8.29
C GLY A 48 -14.82 -3.53 7.13
N TRP A 49 -13.79 -2.68 7.39
CA TRP A 49 -12.67 -2.51 6.46
C TRP A 49 -11.72 -3.71 6.56
N THR A 50 -11.02 -3.99 5.50
CA THR A 50 -10.01 -5.06 5.47
C THR A 50 -8.63 -4.47 5.67
N ASP A 51 -7.91 -4.99 6.65
CA ASP A 51 -6.51 -4.65 6.92
C ASP A 51 -5.63 -5.03 5.72
N ASN A 52 -4.74 -4.12 5.32
CA ASN A 52 -3.80 -4.33 4.22
C ASN A 52 -2.35 -3.98 4.61
N ARG A 53 -2.04 -4.02 5.91
CA ARG A 53 -0.69 -3.72 6.44
C ARG A 53 0.38 -4.68 5.92
N ASP A 54 -0.01 -5.86 5.51
CA ASP A 54 0.90 -6.85 4.90
C ASP A 54 1.57 -6.34 3.63
N SER A 55 1.04 -5.27 3.03
CA SER A 55 1.70 -4.54 1.94
C SER A 55 2.92 -3.71 2.41
N GLY A 56 3.23 -3.68 3.72
CA GLY A 56 4.27 -2.83 4.31
C GLY A 56 3.86 -1.37 4.45
N ILE A 57 2.57 -1.06 4.30
CA ILE A 57 2.02 0.29 4.40
C ILE A 57 0.85 0.29 5.37
N SER A 58 0.73 1.35 6.16
CA SER A 58 -0.45 1.58 6.98
C SER A 58 -1.64 1.81 6.06
N SER A 59 -2.39 0.75 5.76
CA SER A 59 -3.48 0.80 4.79
C SER A 59 -4.61 -0.17 5.10
N ALA A 60 -5.79 0.17 4.59
CA ALA A 60 -6.96 -0.71 4.58
C ALA A 60 -7.82 -0.42 3.35
N TYR A 61 -8.65 -1.38 2.98
CA TYR A 61 -9.60 -1.22 1.89
C TYR A 61 -11.01 -1.67 2.30
N TYR A 62 -12.00 -1.10 1.63
CA TYR A 62 -13.39 -1.52 1.73
C TYR A 62 -13.92 -1.93 0.35
N GLY A 63 -14.40 -3.16 0.24
CA GLY A 63 -14.73 -3.72 -1.08
C GLY A 63 -13.48 -3.78 -1.98
N LEU A 64 -13.68 -3.55 -3.28
CA LEU A 64 -12.59 -3.66 -4.27
C LEU A 64 -11.93 -2.31 -4.64
N ASN A 65 -12.56 -1.17 -4.31
CA ASN A 65 -12.21 0.11 -4.93
C ASN A 65 -12.12 1.29 -3.96
N VAL A 66 -12.19 1.07 -2.65
CA VAL A 66 -12.09 2.12 -1.64
C VAL A 66 -10.89 1.83 -0.76
N ILE A 67 -9.93 2.75 -0.73
CA ILE A 67 -8.65 2.54 -0.05
C ILE A 67 -8.35 3.75 0.83
N ALA A 68 -7.87 3.50 2.03
CA ALA A 68 -7.22 4.48 2.90
C ALA A 68 -5.78 4.05 3.16
N THR A 69 -4.83 4.97 2.98
CA THR A 69 -3.41 4.74 3.26
C THR A 69 -2.82 5.90 4.04
N ALA A 70 -1.82 5.63 4.88
CA ALA A 70 -1.04 6.68 5.52
C ALA A 70 0.45 6.33 5.48
N ARG A 71 1.28 7.35 5.29
CA ARG A 71 2.75 7.22 5.24
C ARG A 71 3.44 8.45 5.83
N ALA A 72 4.64 8.23 6.34
CA ALA A 72 5.57 9.26 6.74
C ALA A 72 6.75 9.32 5.75
N TYR A 73 7.02 10.51 5.23
CA TYR A 73 8.11 10.78 4.29
C TYR A 73 9.11 11.74 4.92
N ALA A 74 10.38 11.41 4.88
CA ALA A 74 11.44 12.37 5.21
C ALA A 74 11.58 13.36 4.04
N PRO A 75 11.36 14.67 4.23
CA PRO A 75 11.59 15.65 3.17
C PRO A 75 13.05 15.68 2.75
N GLU A 76 13.33 15.89 1.46
CA GLU A 76 14.72 16.10 0.97
C GLU A 76 15.40 17.31 1.64
N ASP A 77 14.65 18.39 1.84
CA ASP A 77 15.10 19.53 2.65
C ASP A 77 14.65 19.36 4.10
N ALA A 78 15.59 19.11 5.00
CA ALA A 78 15.33 18.99 6.44
C ALA A 78 14.67 20.24 7.07
N ASN A 79 14.67 21.37 6.39
CA ASN A 79 14.00 22.61 6.80
C ASN A 79 12.66 22.83 6.07
N ALA A 80 12.17 21.83 5.34
CA ALA A 80 10.92 21.95 4.62
C ALA A 80 9.78 22.36 5.56
N THR A 81 9.01 23.34 5.13
CA THR A 81 7.74 23.70 5.76
C THR A 81 6.60 22.92 5.10
N LEU A 82 5.46 22.83 5.74
CA LEU A 82 4.27 22.23 5.14
C LEU A 82 3.98 22.82 3.75
N SER A 83 4.07 24.14 3.60
CA SER A 83 3.84 24.80 2.30
C SER A 83 4.86 24.41 1.26
N SER A 84 6.16 24.47 1.57
CA SER A 84 7.21 24.16 0.59
C SER A 84 7.18 22.68 0.19
N TYR A 85 6.90 21.76 1.12
CA TYR A 85 6.73 20.36 0.82
C TYR A 85 5.55 20.11 -0.13
N VAL A 86 4.39 20.69 0.19
CA VAL A 86 3.18 20.55 -0.65
C VAL A 86 3.39 21.16 -2.03
N ASP A 87 4.09 22.30 -2.13
CA ASP A 87 4.37 22.95 -3.41
C ASP A 87 5.26 22.05 -4.29
N ALA A 88 6.33 21.44 -3.72
CA ALA A 88 7.17 20.49 -4.42
C ALA A 88 6.39 19.24 -4.86
N TYR A 89 5.59 18.68 -3.96
CA TYR A 89 4.76 17.51 -4.25
C TYR A 89 3.75 17.76 -5.38
N ILE A 90 3.14 18.95 -5.43
CA ILE A 90 2.23 19.33 -6.54
C ILE A 90 2.99 19.41 -7.88
N GLU A 91 4.22 19.92 -7.89
CA GLU A 91 5.02 19.96 -9.11
C GLU A 91 5.38 18.55 -9.61
N GLU A 92 5.66 17.62 -8.71
CA GLU A 92 5.85 16.19 -9.06
C GLU A 92 4.58 15.58 -9.68
N LEU A 93 3.40 15.83 -9.07
CA LEU A 93 2.13 15.36 -9.61
C LEU A 93 1.84 15.94 -11.00
N LYS A 94 2.14 17.23 -11.23
CA LYS A 94 2.01 17.87 -12.55
C LYS A 94 2.95 17.27 -13.59
N ALA A 95 4.16 16.92 -13.17
CA ALA A 95 5.13 16.29 -14.06
C ALA A 95 4.73 14.84 -14.42
N ALA A 96 4.07 14.13 -13.49
CA ALA A 96 3.64 12.76 -13.68
C ALA A 96 2.31 12.61 -14.47
N HIS A 97 1.46 13.63 -14.48
CA HIS A 97 0.11 13.56 -15.05
C HIS A 97 -0.17 14.72 -16.00
N GLU A 98 -0.38 14.41 -17.27
CA GLU A 98 -0.82 15.41 -18.25
C GLU A 98 -2.17 16.02 -17.86
N ASN A 99 -2.29 17.34 -17.97
CA ASN A 99 -3.51 18.10 -17.64
C ASN A 99 -3.97 17.92 -16.18
N PHE A 100 -3.04 17.72 -15.24
CA PHE A 100 -3.32 17.60 -13.82
C PHE A 100 -4.06 18.82 -13.28
N SER A 101 -5.23 18.60 -12.71
CA SER A 101 -6.02 19.64 -12.04
C SER A 101 -6.35 19.19 -10.62
N PHE A 102 -6.29 20.13 -9.68
CA PHE A 102 -6.49 19.84 -8.27
C PHE A 102 -7.15 21.01 -7.53
N THR A 103 -7.70 20.73 -6.37
CA THR A 103 -8.05 21.75 -5.38
C THR A 103 -7.13 21.62 -4.18
N ARG A 104 -6.73 22.77 -3.62
CA ARG A 104 -5.92 22.88 -2.41
C ARG A 104 -6.66 23.69 -1.37
N LYS A 105 -6.73 23.20 -0.13
CA LYS A 105 -7.39 23.88 0.99
C LYS A 105 -6.61 23.66 2.27
N ASP A 106 -6.59 24.65 3.15
CA ASP A 106 -6.15 24.44 4.53
C ASP A 106 -7.13 23.50 5.23
N ALA A 107 -6.61 22.61 6.04
CA ALA A 107 -7.36 21.57 6.73
C ALA A 107 -6.70 21.22 8.06
N ALA A 108 -7.26 20.25 8.76
CA ALA A 108 -6.63 19.58 9.89
C ALA A 108 -6.55 18.09 9.62
N LEU A 109 -5.49 17.43 10.12
CA LEU A 109 -5.36 16.00 10.21
C LEU A 109 -5.39 15.61 11.69
N GLY A 110 -6.14 14.56 12.01
CA GLY A 110 -6.47 14.29 13.40
C GLY A 110 -7.38 15.36 13.97
N LYS A 111 -7.22 15.65 15.27
CA LYS A 111 -8.08 16.58 15.97
C LYS A 111 -7.85 18.03 15.55
N ASP A 112 -6.59 18.50 15.58
CA ASP A 112 -6.27 19.91 15.41
C ASP A 112 -4.92 20.16 14.69
N THR A 113 -4.23 19.13 14.18
CA THR A 113 -2.92 19.33 13.55
C THR A 113 -3.08 19.97 12.18
N PRO A 114 -2.42 21.12 11.91
CA PRO A 114 -2.51 21.79 10.63
C PRO A 114 -2.11 20.87 9.47
N ALA A 115 -2.91 20.86 8.42
CA ALA A 115 -2.68 20.08 7.22
C ALA A 115 -3.11 20.86 5.97
N VAL A 116 -2.65 20.43 4.82
CA VAL A 116 -3.18 20.83 3.52
C VAL A 116 -3.95 19.65 2.94
N ARG A 117 -5.18 19.90 2.53
CA ARG A 117 -6.00 18.96 1.77
C ARG A 117 -5.83 19.22 0.29
N LEU A 118 -5.37 18.19 -0.43
CA LEU A 118 -5.38 18.13 -1.88
C LEU A 118 -6.50 17.21 -2.34
N GLU A 119 -7.21 17.60 -3.39
CA GLU A 119 -8.24 16.77 -4.01
C GLU A 119 -8.10 16.85 -5.53
N TYR A 120 -8.07 15.70 -6.19
CA TYR A 120 -7.95 15.59 -7.63
C TYR A 120 -8.53 14.28 -8.15
N ASP A 121 -8.81 14.24 -9.45
CA ASP A 121 -9.23 13.03 -10.14
C ASP A 121 -8.11 12.57 -11.08
N LEU A 122 -7.77 11.29 -11.01
CA LEU A 122 -6.87 10.64 -11.96
C LEU A 122 -7.70 9.82 -12.95
N SER A 123 -7.42 9.99 -14.24
CA SER A 123 -8.00 9.12 -15.25
C SER A 123 -7.34 7.75 -15.20
N ARG A 124 -8.13 6.71 -14.98
CA ARG A 124 -7.70 5.31 -15.01
C ARG A 124 -8.37 4.63 -16.20
N LYS A 125 -7.58 4.04 -17.08
CA LYS A 125 -8.12 3.08 -18.03
C LYS A 125 -8.43 1.79 -17.27
N ALA A 126 -9.70 1.50 -17.11
CA ALA A 126 -10.17 0.22 -16.60
C ALA A 126 -10.69 -0.60 -17.79
N ILE A 127 -10.58 -1.91 -17.69
CA ILE A 127 -11.22 -2.82 -18.66
C ILE A 127 -12.49 -3.32 -17.96
N ASP A 128 -13.64 -3.15 -18.62
CA ASP A 128 -14.88 -3.75 -18.12
C ASP A 128 -14.81 -5.29 -18.24
N GLY A 129 -15.72 -5.99 -17.55
CA GLY A 129 -15.77 -7.46 -17.56
C GLY A 129 -16.01 -8.10 -18.94
N VAL A 130 -16.08 -7.29 -20.00
CA VAL A 130 -16.30 -7.69 -21.41
C VAL A 130 -15.11 -7.30 -22.30
N GLY A 131 -14.07 -6.66 -21.74
CA GLY A 131 -12.83 -6.33 -22.44
C GLY A 131 -12.82 -4.96 -23.15
N ASN A 132 -13.77 -4.07 -22.83
CA ASN A 132 -13.76 -2.71 -23.39
C ASN A 132 -12.99 -1.76 -22.46
N ASP A 133 -12.22 -0.84 -23.05
CA ASP A 133 -11.62 0.27 -22.32
C ASP A 133 -12.73 1.17 -21.74
N THR A 134 -12.81 1.23 -20.42
CA THR A 134 -13.65 2.19 -19.72
C THR A 134 -12.78 3.26 -19.08
N ASP A 135 -13.07 4.52 -19.39
CA ASP A 135 -12.45 5.63 -18.66
C ASP A 135 -13.13 5.74 -17.30
N SER A 136 -12.50 5.23 -16.26
CA SER A 136 -12.90 5.51 -14.89
C SER A 136 -12.06 6.64 -14.30
N LYS A 137 -12.67 7.45 -13.44
CA LYS A 137 -11.97 8.49 -12.69
C LYS A 137 -11.79 8.03 -11.26
N LEU A 138 -10.56 7.97 -10.83
CA LEU A 138 -10.19 7.72 -9.45
C LEU A 138 -10.09 9.06 -8.71
N LYS A 139 -11.04 9.32 -7.82
CA LYS A 139 -10.94 10.46 -6.92
C LYS A 139 -9.90 10.17 -5.85
N THR A 140 -8.98 11.10 -5.69
CA THR A 140 -7.94 11.07 -4.66
C THR A 140 -8.08 12.26 -3.74
N ILE A 141 -8.08 12.00 -2.45
CA ILE A 141 -8.03 13.03 -1.41
C ILE A 141 -6.84 12.75 -0.53
N GLN A 142 -5.98 13.74 -0.35
CA GLN A 142 -4.82 13.65 0.51
C GLN A 142 -4.84 14.74 1.57
N TYR A 143 -4.50 14.36 2.79
CA TYR A 143 -4.19 15.28 3.88
C TYR A 143 -2.71 15.18 4.17
N ILE A 144 -1.99 16.28 3.97
CA ILE A 144 -0.54 16.37 4.16
C ILE A 144 -0.29 17.26 5.38
N SER A 145 0.48 16.76 6.33
CA SER A 145 0.87 17.49 7.54
C SER A 145 2.35 17.28 7.82
N MET A 146 2.97 18.19 8.58
CA MET A 146 4.35 18.02 9.07
C MET A 146 4.30 17.63 10.55
N HIS A 147 5.00 16.54 10.88
CA HIS A 147 5.12 16.08 12.27
C HIS A 147 6.51 15.50 12.54
N SER A 148 7.18 16.00 13.58
CA SER A 148 8.52 15.55 13.99
C SER A 148 9.58 15.54 12.88
N GLY A 149 9.46 16.45 11.91
CA GLY A 149 10.36 16.54 10.75
C GLY A 149 9.94 15.74 9.53
N ASP A 150 8.96 14.86 9.65
CA ASP A 150 8.40 14.08 8.56
C ASP A 150 7.15 14.73 7.96
N ALA A 151 6.94 14.54 6.67
CA ALA A 151 5.67 14.82 6.00
C ALA A 151 4.78 13.58 6.11
N ILE A 152 3.66 13.73 6.82
CA ILE A 152 2.67 12.67 6.99
C ILE A 152 1.58 12.86 5.94
N VAL A 153 1.37 11.85 5.09
CA VAL A 153 0.37 11.86 4.02
C VAL A 153 -0.67 10.80 4.29
N LEU A 154 -1.89 11.23 4.60
CA LEU A 154 -3.08 10.37 4.65
C LEU A 154 -3.80 10.49 3.31
N SER A 155 -4.00 9.39 2.60
CA SER A 155 -4.60 9.36 1.27
C SER A 155 -5.85 8.48 1.24
N PHE A 156 -6.86 8.94 0.53
CA PHE A 156 -8.08 8.20 0.23
C PHE A 156 -8.26 8.08 -1.27
N TYR A 157 -8.63 6.88 -1.72
CA TYR A 157 -8.85 6.56 -3.12
C TYR A 157 -10.18 5.85 -3.27
N CYS A 158 -11.01 6.31 -4.20
CA CYS A 158 -12.22 5.61 -4.63
C CYS A 158 -12.62 6.06 -6.03
N GLU A 159 -13.51 5.32 -6.68
CA GLU A 159 -14.13 5.82 -7.90
C GLU A 159 -14.88 7.13 -7.64
N SER A 160 -14.73 8.12 -8.53
CA SER A 160 -15.33 9.45 -8.35
C SER A 160 -16.85 9.39 -8.21
N SER A 161 -17.50 8.42 -8.85
CA SER A 161 -18.94 8.18 -8.76
C SER A 161 -19.41 7.66 -7.40
N ALA A 162 -18.53 6.99 -6.65
CA ALA A 162 -18.83 6.40 -5.35
C ALA A 162 -18.43 7.30 -4.18
N PHE A 163 -17.76 8.42 -4.44
CA PHE A 163 -17.14 9.24 -3.38
C PHE A 163 -18.11 9.68 -2.27
N GLU A 164 -19.31 10.12 -2.64
CA GLU A 164 -20.30 10.61 -1.66
C GLU A 164 -20.74 9.52 -0.66
N GLU A 165 -20.72 8.25 -1.08
CA GLU A 165 -21.07 7.11 -0.23
C GLU A 165 -20.04 6.91 0.88
N TYR A 166 -18.75 7.20 0.61
CA TYR A 166 -17.64 6.97 1.53
C TYR A 166 -17.11 8.23 2.22
N ALA A 167 -17.64 9.40 1.88
CA ALA A 167 -17.15 10.68 2.39
C ALA A 167 -17.17 10.76 3.94
N GLU A 168 -18.22 10.20 4.58
CA GLU A 168 -18.33 10.18 6.04
C GLU A 168 -17.26 9.26 6.67
N ALA A 169 -17.01 8.09 6.09
CA ALA A 169 -15.98 7.17 6.57
C ALA A 169 -14.58 7.80 6.43
N PHE A 170 -14.29 8.47 5.31
CA PHE A 170 -13.02 9.19 5.14
C PHE A 170 -12.85 10.32 6.16
N GLU A 171 -13.91 11.04 6.45
CA GLU A 171 -13.89 12.11 7.45
C GLU A 171 -13.71 11.56 8.88
N GLN A 172 -14.29 10.40 9.19
CA GLN A 172 -14.08 9.70 10.45
C GLN A 172 -12.61 9.25 10.58
N ILE A 173 -12.04 8.61 9.56
CA ILE A 173 -10.64 8.18 9.55
C ILE A 173 -9.72 9.39 9.74
N ARG A 174 -9.94 10.48 9.00
CA ARG A 174 -9.18 11.73 9.13
C ARG A 174 -9.22 12.30 10.55
N ARG A 175 -10.40 12.35 11.16
CA ARG A 175 -10.61 12.93 12.49
C ARG A 175 -9.98 12.10 13.59
N GLU A 176 -10.05 10.77 13.49
CA GLU A 176 -9.52 9.84 14.48
C GLU A 176 -8.02 9.53 14.27
N PHE A 177 -7.41 10.06 13.22
CA PHE A 177 -5.97 9.96 12.97
C PHE A 177 -5.18 10.55 14.13
N ARG A 178 -4.14 9.86 14.60
CA ARG A 178 -3.33 10.31 15.73
C ARG A 178 -1.87 10.37 15.35
N PHE A 179 -1.22 11.46 15.74
CA PHE A 179 0.23 11.57 15.67
C PHE A 179 0.85 10.93 16.91
N GLY A 180 1.98 10.28 16.71
CA GLY A 180 2.80 9.66 17.74
C GLY A 180 4.27 10.00 17.53
N GLU A 181 5.12 9.44 18.35
CA GLU A 181 6.56 9.49 18.09
C GLU A 181 6.95 8.28 17.25
N ARG A 182 7.92 8.45 16.35
CA ARG A 182 8.52 7.34 15.64
C ARG A 182 9.19 6.43 16.68
N THR A 183 8.59 5.28 16.95
CA THR A 183 9.29 4.29 17.76
C THR A 183 10.43 3.75 16.90
N ALA A 184 11.67 3.94 17.38
CA ALA A 184 12.80 3.28 16.76
C ALA A 184 12.48 1.79 16.70
N VAL A 185 12.16 1.28 15.52
CA VAL A 185 12.30 -0.14 15.25
C VAL A 185 13.77 -0.36 15.55
N ASN A 186 14.10 -1.20 16.56
CA ASN A 186 15.47 -1.55 16.81
C ASN A 186 16.00 -2.20 15.54
N ASP A 187 16.50 -1.36 14.63
CA ASP A 187 17.37 -1.81 13.56
C ASP A 187 18.50 -2.53 14.28
N VAL A 188 18.45 -3.83 14.26
CA VAL A 188 19.69 -4.59 14.44
C VAL A 188 20.50 -4.19 13.23
N GLU A 189 21.27 -3.14 13.44
CA GLU A 189 22.19 -2.55 12.49
C GLU A 189 23.19 -3.62 12.05
N THR A 190 22.78 -4.45 11.11
CA THR A 190 23.74 -5.13 10.27
C THR A 190 24.13 -4.11 9.22
N ASP A 191 25.23 -3.43 9.53
CA ASP A 191 25.98 -2.50 8.70
C ASP A 191 26.16 -3.08 7.28
N LYS A 192 25.17 -2.92 6.39
CA LYS A 192 25.27 -3.33 5.00
C LYS A 192 25.16 -2.10 4.13
N LYS A 193 26.35 -1.66 3.73
CA LYS A 193 26.61 -0.67 2.71
C LYS A 193 25.71 -0.91 1.50
N THR A 194 25.06 0.15 1.02
CA THR A 194 24.31 0.11 -0.26
C THR A 194 25.17 -0.56 -1.35
N PRO A 195 24.66 -1.55 -2.06
CA PRO A 195 25.41 -2.24 -3.11
C PRO A 195 25.93 -1.27 -4.18
N GLU A 196 27.13 -1.52 -4.68
CA GLU A 196 27.75 -0.63 -5.66
C GLU A 196 26.88 -0.47 -6.92
N GLY A 197 26.63 0.76 -7.36
CA GLY A 197 25.81 1.07 -8.54
C GLY A 197 24.30 0.89 -8.33
N MET A 198 23.86 0.72 -7.07
CA MET A 198 22.46 0.62 -6.71
C MET A 198 22.04 1.75 -5.77
N LYS A 199 20.75 1.93 -5.62
CA LYS A 199 20.11 2.81 -4.64
C LYS A 199 18.97 2.08 -3.94
N LEU A 200 18.64 2.50 -2.72
CA LEU A 200 17.51 1.98 -1.97
C LEU A 200 16.21 2.49 -2.61
N ALA A 201 15.29 1.58 -2.91
CA ALA A 201 13.97 1.88 -3.44
C ALA A 201 12.87 1.74 -2.37
N SER A 202 13.07 0.82 -1.41
CA SER A 202 12.12 0.68 -0.29
C SER A 202 12.28 1.82 0.70
N GLU A 203 11.16 2.29 1.21
CA GLU A 203 11.11 3.35 2.23
C GLU A 203 11.61 2.87 3.59
N ASP A 204 11.99 3.84 4.43
CA ASP A 204 12.25 3.57 5.84
C ASP A 204 10.95 3.16 6.53
N GLY A 205 11.02 2.13 7.40
CA GLY A 205 9.85 1.58 8.08
C GLY A 205 9.28 0.31 7.44
N ILE A 206 9.56 0.04 6.17
CA ILE A 206 9.23 -1.25 5.55
C ILE A 206 10.21 -2.32 6.07
N GLU A 207 9.73 -3.54 6.34
CA GLU A 207 10.51 -4.64 6.95
C GLU A 207 11.60 -5.24 6.04
N TYR A 208 11.77 -4.71 4.82
CA TYR A 208 12.79 -5.13 3.88
C TYR A 208 13.55 -3.95 3.28
N ARG A 209 14.72 -4.23 2.73
CA ARG A 209 15.50 -3.34 1.88
C ARG A 209 15.46 -3.86 0.46
N PHE A 210 14.91 -3.08 -0.45
CA PHE A 210 14.87 -3.36 -1.87
C PHE A 210 15.77 -2.39 -2.60
N TYR A 211 16.86 -2.88 -3.16
CA TYR A 211 17.82 -2.08 -3.91
C TYR A 211 17.58 -2.22 -5.41
N ILE A 212 17.69 -1.12 -6.12
CA ILE A 212 17.54 -1.04 -7.57
C ILE A 212 18.78 -0.40 -8.19
N PRO A 213 19.16 -0.72 -9.45
CA PRO A 213 20.20 -0.02 -10.16
C PRO A 213 19.94 1.49 -10.25
N ASN A 214 20.99 2.29 -10.25
CA ASN A 214 20.87 3.76 -10.32
C ASN A 214 20.12 4.27 -11.57
N SER A 215 20.09 3.46 -12.64
CA SER A 215 19.36 3.73 -13.89
C SER A 215 17.84 3.54 -13.80
N TRP A 216 17.36 2.90 -12.74
CA TRP A 216 15.94 2.69 -12.48
C TRP A 216 15.37 3.80 -11.61
N ASN A 217 14.07 4.07 -11.73
CA ASN A 217 13.35 5.06 -10.94
C ASN A 217 12.35 4.37 -10.01
N THR A 218 12.04 4.99 -8.89
CA THR A 218 10.97 4.55 -7.98
C THR A 218 9.66 5.20 -8.38
N ALA A 219 8.56 4.43 -8.36
CA ALA A 219 7.23 5.00 -8.46
C ALA A 219 6.71 5.35 -7.06
N LEU A 220 6.11 6.54 -6.92
CA LEU A 220 5.36 6.92 -5.73
C LEU A 220 3.93 6.37 -5.87
N GLY A 221 3.44 5.65 -4.88
CA GLY A 221 2.03 5.28 -4.77
C GLY A 221 1.74 3.78 -4.75
N ASP A 222 0.56 3.45 -4.28
CA ASP A 222 -0.16 2.17 -4.33
C ASP A 222 0.28 1.01 -3.42
N GLY A 223 0.99 1.29 -2.32
CA GLY A 223 1.19 0.27 -1.29
C GLY A 223 2.22 -0.81 -1.60
N ALA A 224 2.81 -0.82 -2.79
CA ALA A 224 3.91 -1.69 -3.16
C ALA A 224 5.15 -0.88 -3.47
N THR A 225 6.33 -1.35 -3.06
CA THR A 225 7.58 -0.80 -3.57
C THR A 225 7.67 -1.11 -5.05
N THR A 226 7.62 -0.08 -5.90
CA THR A 226 7.66 -0.22 -7.35
C THR A 226 8.82 0.57 -7.93
N ALA A 227 9.58 -0.05 -8.81
CA ALA A 227 10.62 0.58 -9.59
C ALA A 227 10.37 0.36 -11.09
N PHE A 228 10.77 1.31 -11.92
CA PHE A 228 10.62 1.23 -13.37
C PHE A 228 11.87 1.74 -14.09
N PHE A 229 12.12 1.18 -15.25
CA PHE A 229 13.21 1.60 -16.12
C PHE A 229 12.68 2.56 -17.19
N ALA A 230 13.24 3.76 -17.25
CA ALA A 230 12.96 4.81 -18.24
C ALA A 230 11.50 5.32 -18.30
N GLU A 231 11.29 6.32 -19.15
CA GLU A 231 10.12 7.20 -19.25
C GLU A 231 8.79 6.51 -19.60
N SER A 232 8.82 5.28 -20.07
CA SER A 232 7.59 4.57 -20.50
C SER A 232 6.85 3.83 -19.38
N GLY A 233 7.36 3.83 -18.12
CA GLY A 233 6.79 3.05 -17.03
C GLY A 233 6.85 1.53 -17.23
N ARG A 234 7.54 1.06 -18.26
CA ARG A 234 7.77 -0.37 -18.60
C ARG A 234 9.16 -0.54 -19.17
N PRO A 235 9.97 -1.49 -18.70
CA PRO A 235 9.72 -2.53 -17.69
C PRO A 235 9.60 -1.98 -16.27
N ASN A 236 8.94 -2.75 -15.39
CA ASN A 236 8.83 -2.41 -13.97
C ASN A 236 9.03 -3.63 -13.07
N VAL A 237 9.42 -3.38 -11.83
CA VAL A 237 9.51 -4.37 -10.76
C VAL A 237 8.72 -3.86 -9.56
N SER A 238 7.88 -4.71 -8.98
CA SER A 238 7.15 -4.40 -7.75
C SER A 238 7.39 -5.47 -6.69
N VAL A 239 7.39 -5.05 -5.41
CA VAL A 239 7.42 -5.94 -4.25
C VAL A 239 6.08 -5.82 -3.56
N SER A 240 5.40 -6.94 -3.34
CA SER A 240 4.17 -7.01 -2.59
C SER A 240 4.21 -8.17 -1.61
N SER A 241 3.46 -8.06 -0.51
CA SER A 241 3.30 -9.12 0.48
C SER A 241 1.82 -9.39 0.74
N TYR A 242 1.52 -10.64 1.09
CA TYR A 242 0.15 -11.11 1.33
C TYR A 242 0.17 -12.06 2.52
N SER A 243 -0.71 -11.85 3.51
CA SER A 243 -0.92 -12.79 4.60
C SER A 243 -1.37 -14.15 4.06
N LEU A 244 -0.75 -15.20 4.56
CA LEU A 244 -1.05 -16.56 4.12
C LEU A 244 -2.12 -17.20 5.02
N PRO A 245 -3.11 -17.89 4.43
CA PRO A 245 -3.91 -18.86 5.16
C PRO A 245 -3.02 -19.93 5.80
N ALA A 246 -3.43 -20.45 6.97
CA ALA A 246 -2.63 -21.39 7.76
C ALA A 246 -2.21 -22.67 7.00
N GLU A 247 -2.95 -23.04 5.97
CA GLU A 247 -2.69 -24.20 5.10
C GLU A 247 -1.64 -23.96 4.03
N ILE A 248 -1.26 -22.71 3.77
CA ILE A 248 -0.23 -22.34 2.81
C ILE A 248 1.04 -21.94 3.56
N THR A 249 2.05 -22.79 3.51
CA THR A 249 3.28 -22.62 4.31
C THR A 249 4.54 -22.39 3.47
N ASP A 250 4.43 -22.52 2.15
CA ASP A 250 5.58 -22.40 1.24
C ASP A 250 5.22 -21.69 -0.08
N ALA A 251 6.25 -21.22 -0.77
CA ALA A 251 6.12 -20.45 -2.00
C ALA A 251 5.47 -21.23 -3.15
N LYS A 252 5.70 -22.54 -3.20
CA LYS A 252 5.16 -23.39 -4.27
C LYS A 252 3.65 -23.54 -4.14
N THR A 253 3.19 -23.91 -2.95
CA THR A 253 1.75 -24.05 -2.65
C THR A 253 1.01 -22.71 -2.86
N TYR A 254 1.64 -21.60 -2.50
CA TYR A 254 1.07 -20.28 -2.77
C TYR A 254 0.93 -20.00 -4.27
N PHE A 255 2.00 -20.26 -5.05
CA PHE A 255 1.95 -20.02 -6.48
C PHE A 255 0.94 -20.95 -7.18
N GLU A 256 0.88 -22.22 -6.80
CA GLU A 256 -0.09 -23.18 -7.35
C GLU A 256 -1.54 -22.70 -7.14
N ALA A 257 -1.83 -22.11 -5.99
CA ALA A 257 -3.14 -21.49 -5.72
C ALA A 257 -3.39 -20.28 -6.63
N CYS A 258 -2.39 -19.39 -6.80
CA CYS A 258 -2.49 -18.24 -7.69
C CYS A 258 -2.58 -18.64 -9.18
N GLU A 259 -1.86 -19.68 -9.59
CA GLU A 259 -1.82 -20.14 -10.98
C GLU A 259 -3.19 -20.60 -11.49
N SER A 260 -4.00 -21.18 -10.61
CA SER A 260 -5.40 -21.53 -10.94
C SER A 260 -6.18 -20.31 -11.39
N ASP A 261 -6.04 -19.21 -10.64
CA ASP A 261 -6.67 -17.94 -10.97
C ASP A 261 -6.08 -17.31 -12.24
N TYR A 262 -4.77 -17.42 -12.45
CA TYR A 262 -4.11 -16.88 -13.64
C TYR A 262 -4.62 -17.58 -14.91
N LYS A 263 -4.76 -18.92 -14.89
CA LYS A 263 -5.31 -19.69 -16.00
C LYS A 263 -6.75 -19.31 -16.35
N GLU A 264 -7.53 -18.91 -15.36
CA GLU A 264 -8.92 -18.51 -15.55
C GLU A 264 -9.05 -17.05 -16.02
N LYS A 265 -8.25 -16.14 -15.45
CA LYS A 265 -8.46 -14.69 -15.57
C LYS A 265 -7.52 -14.01 -16.58
N LEU A 266 -6.34 -14.59 -16.86
CA LEU A 266 -5.35 -13.98 -17.76
C LEU A 266 -5.48 -14.53 -19.17
N GLN A 267 -5.75 -13.64 -20.10
CA GLN A 267 -5.84 -14.01 -21.52
C GLN A 267 -4.47 -14.50 -22.05
N GLY A 268 -4.45 -15.67 -22.64
CA GLY A 268 -3.22 -16.23 -23.23
C GLY A 268 -2.14 -16.58 -22.20
N TYR A 269 -2.55 -16.86 -20.95
CA TYR A 269 -1.61 -17.34 -19.93
C TYR A 269 -0.87 -18.59 -20.38
N GLU A 270 0.45 -18.55 -20.28
CA GLU A 270 1.33 -19.69 -20.52
C GLU A 270 2.53 -19.63 -19.57
N LEU A 271 2.69 -20.64 -18.72
CA LEU A 271 3.88 -20.78 -17.87
C LEU A 271 5.06 -21.19 -18.74
N LEU A 272 6.12 -20.39 -18.76
CA LEU A 272 7.33 -20.60 -19.57
C LEU A 272 8.43 -21.32 -18.80
N SER A 273 8.65 -20.96 -17.54
CA SER A 273 9.64 -21.60 -16.67
C SER A 273 9.27 -21.49 -15.20
N SER A 274 9.86 -22.37 -14.40
CA SER A 274 9.84 -22.37 -12.94
C SER A 274 11.21 -22.78 -12.45
N GLU A 275 11.84 -21.94 -11.60
CA GLU A 275 13.19 -22.13 -11.11
C GLU A 275 13.25 -21.93 -9.60
N GLU A 276 13.82 -22.91 -8.90
CA GLU A 276 14.17 -22.75 -7.49
C GLU A 276 15.35 -21.80 -7.35
N ARG A 277 15.26 -20.88 -6.39
CA ARG A 277 16.34 -19.95 -6.06
C ARG A 277 16.31 -19.58 -4.59
N ARG A 278 17.24 -18.73 -4.18
CA ARG A 278 17.23 -18.13 -2.85
C ARG A 278 17.13 -16.60 -3.01
N VAL A 279 16.33 -16.01 -2.15
CA VAL A 279 16.27 -14.55 -1.95
C VAL A 279 16.68 -14.29 -0.50
N HIS A 280 17.79 -13.57 -0.30
CA HIS A 280 18.46 -13.47 0.98
C HIS A 280 18.79 -14.87 1.52
N ASP A 281 18.23 -15.28 2.66
CA ASP A 281 18.41 -16.60 3.29
C ASP A 281 17.16 -17.51 3.14
N ARG A 282 16.22 -17.15 2.29
CA ARG A 282 14.95 -17.84 2.10
C ARG A 282 14.91 -18.62 0.79
N ASP A 283 14.32 -19.81 0.89
CA ASP A 283 14.00 -20.57 -0.32
C ASP A 283 12.86 -19.85 -1.06
N ALA A 284 13.04 -19.66 -2.35
CA ALA A 284 12.15 -18.96 -3.24
C ALA A 284 11.95 -19.73 -4.54
N ILE A 285 10.89 -19.41 -5.25
CA ILE A 285 10.64 -19.94 -6.59
C ILE A 285 10.37 -18.78 -7.53
N SER A 286 11.07 -18.72 -8.65
CA SER A 286 10.81 -17.77 -9.72
C SER A 286 10.01 -18.45 -10.82
N TYR A 287 8.85 -17.89 -11.13
CA TYR A 287 7.97 -18.33 -12.21
C TYR A 287 8.00 -17.29 -13.31
N THR A 288 8.29 -17.72 -14.55
CA THR A 288 8.17 -16.86 -15.72
C THR A 288 7.01 -17.33 -16.56
N TYR A 289 6.09 -16.42 -16.86
CA TYR A 289 4.91 -16.69 -17.67
C TYR A 289 4.62 -15.51 -18.60
N LYS A 290 3.84 -15.77 -19.63
CA LYS A 290 3.34 -14.73 -20.50
C LYS A 290 1.82 -14.62 -20.42
N THR A 291 1.32 -13.47 -20.81
CA THR A 291 -0.10 -13.17 -20.93
C THR A 291 -0.30 -12.07 -21.98
N VAL A 292 -1.52 -11.88 -22.43
CA VAL A 292 -1.87 -10.84 -23.39
C VAL A 292 -2.73 -9.78 -22.71
N TYR A 293 -2.32 -8.52 -22.84
CA TYR A 293 -3.08 -7.37 -22.37
C TYR A 293 -3.53 -6.54 -23.58
N GLY A 294 -4.82 -6.61 -23.90
CA GLY A 294 -5.34 -6.09 -25.17
C GLY A 294 -4.75 -6.83 -26.36
N SER A 295 -3.94 -6.17 -27.18
CA SER A 295 -3.18 -6.77 -28.30
C SER A 295 -1.70 -6.96 -27.99
N THR A 296 -1.27 -6.70 -26.76
CA THR A 296 0.15 -6.66 -26.39
C THR A 296 0.50 -7.87 -25.54
N GLU A 297 1.48 -8.66 -26.00
CA GLU A 297 2.05 -9.74 -25.21
C GLU A 297 3.02 -9.16 -24.17
N ILE A 298 2.79 -9.49 -22.92
CA ILE A 298 3.68 -9.18 -21.79
C ILE A 298 4.26 -10.45 -21.21
N ARG A 299 5.51 -10.37 -20.73
CA ARG A 299 6.16 -11.43 -19.99
C ARG A 299 6.37 -10.98 -18.56
N ILE A 300 6.13 -11.88 -17.63
CA ILE A 300 6.18 -11.62 -16.19
C ILE A 300 7.09 -12.65 -15.55
N MET A 301 8.05 -12.21 -14.73
CA MET A 301 8.76 -13.07 -13.80
C MET A 301 8.34 -12.72 -12.39
N GLN A 302 7.81 -13.70 -11.68
CA GLN A 302 7.34 -13.55 -10.32
C GLN A 302 8.17 -14.45 -9.41
N THR A 303 8.94 -13.84 -8.51
CA THR A 303 9.73 -14.55 -7.50
C THR A 303 9.00 -14.51 -6.18
N VAL A 304 8.63 -15.67 -5.68
CA VAL A 304 7.83 -15.84 -4.45
C VAL A 304 8.63 -16.52 -3.38
N PHE A 305 8.55 -16.04 -2.15
CA PHE A 305 9.10 -16.67 -0.94
C PHE A 305 8.19 -16.36 0.25
N VAL A 306 8.31 -17.17 1.32
CA VAL A 306 7.50 -17.02 2.54
C VAL A 306 8.36 -16.53 3.69
N TYR A 307 7.87 -15.52 4.40
CA TYR A 307 8.51 -14.96 5.59
C TYR A 307 7.45 -14.48 6.59
N ASN A 308 7.60 -14.87 7.86
CA ASN A 308 6.71 -14.49 8.97
C ASN A 308 5.21 -14.65 8.69
N GLY A 309 4.81 -15.75 8.03
CA GLY A 309 3.41 -16.03 7.72
C GLY A 309 2.84 -15.26 6.52
N SER A 310 3.68 -14.53 5.81
CA SER A 310 3.30 -13.80 4.58
C SER A 310 4.06 -14.33 3.37
N ALA A 311 3.40 -14.37 2.21
CA ALA A 311 4.05 -14.54 0.92
C ALA A 311 4.54 -13.19 0.42
N TYR A 312 5.81 -13.12 0.06
CA TYR A 312 6.42 -11.99 -0.64
C TYR A 312 6.52 -12.33 -2.11
N SER A 313 6.10 -11.40 -2.94
CA SER A 313 6.18 -11.54 -4.39
C SER A 313 6.95 -10.36 -4.97
N ILE A 314 8.11 -10.64 -5.58
CA ILE A 314 8.85 -9.67 -6.37
C ILE A 314 8.52 -9.95 -7.83
N THR A 315 7.79 -9.03 -8.45
CA THR A 315 7.21 -9.21 -9.79
C THR A 315 7.85 -8.27 -10.78
N TYR A 316 8.55 -8.83 -11.77
CA TYR A 316 9.07 -8.11 -12.93
C TYR A 316 8.10 -8.25 -14.10
N THR A 317 7.71 -7.13 -14.71
CA THR A 317 6.80 -7.07 -15.85
C THR A 317 7.42 -6.27 -16.99
N ALA A 318 7.44 -6.83 -18.18
CA ALA A 318 7.92 -6.14 -19.39
C ALA A 318 7.13 -6.59 -20.62
N LEU A 319 7.26 -5.81 -21.71
CA LEU A 319 6.86 -6.27 -23.03
C LEU A 319 7.67 -7.53 -23.40
N ALA A 320 7.06 -8.50 -24.07
CA ALA A 320 7.72 -9.78 -24.36
C ALA A 320 9.05 -9.63 -25.13
N ASP A 321 9.13 -8.65 -26.03
CA ASP A 321 10.32 -8.31 -26.81
C ASP A 321 11.39 -7.49 -26.05
N ARG A 322 11.06 -7.00 -24.87
CA ARG A 322 11.93 -6.19 -23.99
C ARG A 322 12.31 -6.90 -22.70
N PHE A 323 11.70 -8.04 -22.42
CA PHE A 323 11.87 -8.76 -21.15
C PHE A 323 13.33 -9.12 -20.87
N ASP A 324 14.05 -9.68 -21.84
CA ASP A 324 15.41 -10.14 -21.64
C ASP A 324 16.43 -9.00 -21.50
N ALA A 325 16.07 -7.77 -21.92
CA ALA A 325 16.97 -6.62 -21.89
C ALA A 325 17.33 -6.15 -20.45
N HIS A 326 16.53 -6.49 -19.46
CA HIS A 326 16.72 -6.04 -18.07
C HIS A 326 16.72 -7.18 -17.06
N ILE A 327 16.76 -8.41 -17.51
CA ILE A 327 16.71 -9.58 -16.61
C ILE A 327 17.88 -9.60 -15.63
N ASP A 328 19.08 -9.20 -16.07
CA ASP A 328 20.27 -9.15 -15.23
C ASP A 328 20.12 -8.10 -14.10
N ASP A 329 19.51 -6.95 -14.40
CA ASP A 329 19.18 -5.94 -13.40
C ASP A 329 18.22 -6.53 -12.34
N VAL A 330 17.19 -7.25 -12.80
CA VAL A 330 16.19 -7.85 -11.91
C VAL A 330 16.79 -8.96 -11.05
N VAL A 331 17.61 -9.82 -11.62
CA VAL A 331 18.35 -10.85 -10.86
C VAL A 331 19.20 -10.18 -9.77
N ARG A 332 19.90 -9.11 -10.10
CA ARG A 332 20.69 -8.35 -9.12
C ARG A 332 19.82 -7.73 -8.03
N MET A 333 18.61 -7.21 -8.35
CA MET A 333 17.66 -6.72 -7.35
C MET A 333 17.24 -7.84 -6.39
N LEU A 334 17.01 -9.05 -6.88
CA LEU A 334 16.66 -10.22 -6.08
C LEU A 334 17.81 -10.66 -5.17
N ASP A 335 19.05 -10.66 -5.70
CA ASP A 335 20.24 -11.07 -4.95
C ASP A 335 20.59 -10.09 -3.82
N GLU A 336 20.25 -8.81 -4.01
CA GLU A 336 20.50 -7.74 -3.03
C GLU A 336 19.28 -7.44 -2.14
N PHE A 337 18.16 -8.13 -2.32
CA PHE A 337 17.01 -8.02 -1.43
C PHE A 337 17.37 -8.49 -0.01
N ARG A 338 16.94 -7.75 1.03
CA ARG A 338 17.21 -8.09 2.44
C ARG A 338 16.00 -7.75 3.30
N PHE A 339 15.71 -8.60 4.29
CA PHE A 339 14.89 -8.21 5.43
C PHE A 339 15.70 -7.37 6.40
N ARG A 340 15.03 -6.48 7.12
CA ARG A 340 15.59 -5.65 8.19
C ARG A 340 15.72 -6.44 9.48
#